data_4fb266631fbddd3fe2cce5745da3c05e
#
_entry.id   4fb266631fbddd3fe2cce5745da3c05e
#
_cell.length_a   1.000
_cell.length_b   1.000
_cell.length_c   1.000
_cell.angle_alpha   90.00
_cell.angle_beta   90.00
_cell.angle_gamma   90.00
#
_symmetry.space_group_name_H-M   'P 1'
#
loop_
_entity.id
_entity.type
_entity.pdbx_description
1 polymer ?
#
loop_
_entity_poly.entity_id
_entity_poly.type
_entity_poly.pdbx_seq_one_letter_code
_entity_poly.pdbx_strand_id
1 'polypeptide(L)'
;IRDSYNWRNYLGDGCLEPIDGGLSRLGRDVVALMNDIGMAVDLSHVGQRTTIEAAEASSKPVLATHANARSITPALRNKSDDAIRAIAATGGVIGVSNYGPMCWDGDP
;
A
#
# COMPACT_ATOMS: atom_id res chain seq x y z
N ILE A 1 0.25 18.65 -2.90
CA ILE A 1 0.24 17.70 -1.77
C ILE A 1 -0.72 16.54 -2.03
N ARG A 2 -1.89 16.79 -2.60
CA ARG A 2 -2.96 15.80 -2.80
C ARG A 2 -2.53 14.52 -3.54
N ASP A 3 -1.61 14.62 -4.49
CA ASP A 3 -1.20 13.48 -5.33
C ASP A 3 0.20 12.96 -4.98
N SER A 4 0.91 13.58 -4.03
CA SER A 4 2.29 13.21 -3.70
C SER A 4 2.43 11.78 -3.17
N TYR A 5 1.43 11.25 -2.52
CA TYR A 5 1.42 9.88 -2.00
C TYR A 5 1.19 8.81 -3.07
N ASN A 6 0.74 9.19 -4.27
CA ASN A 6 0.62 8.27 -5.41
C ASN A 6 1.92 8.14 -6.20
N TRP A 7 2.86 9.05 -5.99
CA TRP A 7 4.14 9.14 -6.69
C TRP A 7 5.30 8.92 -5.73
N ARG A 8 6.51 9.06 -6.25
CA ARG A 8 7.71 8.97 -5.42
C ARG A 8 7.77 10.10 -4.41
N ASN A 9 8.06 9.75 -3.16
CA ASN A 9 8.30 10.70 -2.09
C ASN A 9 9.48 10.21 -1.22
N TYR A 10 9.81 10.92 -0.16
CA TYR A 10 10.96 10.58 0.69
C TYR A 10 10.82 9.26 1.44
N LEU A 11 9.60 8.72 1.60
CA LEU A 11 9.35 7.48 2.34
C LEU A 11 9.37 6.26 1.42
N GLY A 12 8.91 6.41 0.18
CA GLY A 12 8.81 5.32 -0.78
C GLY A 12 8.02 5.70 -2.01
N ASP A 13 7.78 4.73 -2.88
CA ASP A 13 7.08 4.95 -4.12
C ASP A 13 5.58 4.67 -4.00
N GLY A 14 4.80 5.55 -4.61
CA GLY A 14 3.36 5.42 -4.73
C GLY A 14 2.94 4.51 -5.89
N CYS A 15 1.64 4.24 -5.97
CA CYS A 15 1.08 3.30 -6.95
C CYS A 15 1.15 3.77 -8.41
N LEU A 16 1.39 5.06 -8.65
CA LEU A 16 1.49 5.62 -10.00
C LEU A 16 2.94 5.69 -10.52
N GLU A 17 3.96 5.40 -9.69
CA GLU A 17 5.34 5.34 -10.16
C GLU A 17 5.49 4.21 -11.18
N PRO A 18 6.00 4.49 -12.40
CA PRO A 18 6.18 3.47 -13.43
C PRO A 18 7.16 2.38 -13.02
N ILE A 19 8.17 2.74 -12.23
CA ILE A 19 9.15 1.80 -11.65
C ILE A 19 9.08 1.96 -10.14
N ASP A 20 8.47 0.98 -9.48
CA ASP A 20 8.32 0.97 -8.04
C ASP A 20 9.66 0.59 -7.37
N GLY A 21 10.34 1.56 -6.81
CA GLY A 21 11.61 1.38 -6.08
C GLY A 21 11.42 0.89 -4.66
N GLY A 22 10.20 0.81 -4.18
CA GLY A 22 9.89 0.35 -2.84
C GLY A 22 10.08 1.39 -1.75
N LEU A 23 10.22 0.91 -0.52
CA LEU A 23 10.37 1.73 0.68
C LEU A 23 11.81 2.27 0.78
N SER A 24 11.95 3.56 1.06
CA SER A 24 13.26 4.17 1.30
C SER A 24 13.80 3.80 2.69
N ARG A 25 15.09 4.12 2.94
CA ARG A 25 15.68 3.98 4.27
C ARG A 25 14.92 4.81 5.30
N LEU A 26 14.62 6.07 4.96
CA LEU A 26 13.80 6.93 5.82
C LEU A 26 12.40 6.34 6.04
N GLY A 27 11.81 5.75 5.00
CA GLY A 27 10.52 5.06 5.12
C GLY A 27 10.55 3.92 6.14
N ARG A 28 11.63 3.13 6.18
CA ARG A 28 11.82 2.07 7.19
C ARG A 28 11.92 2.64 8.60
N ASP A 29 12.67 3.73 8.76
CA ASP A 29 12.80 4.41 10.06
C ASP A 29 11.45 4.98 10.52
N VAL A 30 10.67 5.54 9.60
CA VAL A 30 9.31 6.05 9.89
C VAL A 30 8.36 4.93 10.28
N VAL A 31 8.38 3.79 9.58
CA VAL A 31 7.56 2.61 9.96
C VAL A 31 7.92 2.15 11.39
N ALA A 32 9.20 2.06 11.71
CA ALA A 32 9.66 1.69 13.05
C ALA A 32 9.16 2.69 14.12
N LEU A 33 9.26 3.99 13.83
CA LEU A 33 8.76 5.03 14.73
C LEU A 33 7.25 4.96 14.92
N MET A 34 6.50 4.74 13.83
CA MET A 34 5.05 4.55 13.89
C MET A 34 4.68 3.35 14.78
N ASN A 35 5.42 2.23 14.66
CA ASN A 35 5.22 1.08 15.53
C ASN A 35 5.46 1.44 17.01
N ASP A 36 6.52 2.20 17.30
CA ASP A 36 6.88 2.57 18.67
C ASP A 36 5.84 3.47 19.33
N ILE A 37 5.27 4.41 18.59
CA ILE A 37 4.27 5.36 19.13
C ILE A 37 2.82 4.85 18.98
N GLY A 38 2.61 3.66 18.43
CA GLY A 38 1.27 3.07 18.27
C GLY A 38 0.45 3.68 17.13
N MET A 39 1.09 4.23 16.11
CA MET A 39 0.43 4.75 14.91
C MET A 39 0.32 3.67 13.85
N ALA A 40 -0.89 3.44 13.33
CA ALA A 40 -1.10 2.46 12.26
C ALA A 40 -0.49 2.92 10.93
N VAL A 41 0.08 1.97 10.19
CA VAL A 41 0.65 2.19 8.86
C VAL A 41 -0.42 1.86 7.82
N ASP A 42 -0.88 2.86 7.06
CA ASP A 42 -1.83 2.68 5.96
C ASP A 42 -1.10 2.65 4.62
N LEU A 43 -1.31 1.58 3.87
CA LEU A 43 -0.63 1.28 2.60
C LEU A 43 -1.55 1.45 1.38
N SER A 44 -2.66 2.19 1.50
CA SER A 44 -3.69 2.26 0.44
C SER A 44 -3.20 2.80 -0.90
N HIS A 45 -2.39 3.87 -0.91
CA HIS A 45 -1.95 4.55 -2.14
C HIS A 45 -0.53 4.19 -2.58
N VAL A 46 0.16 3.36 -1.86
CA VAL A 46 1.56 3.03 -2.14
C VAL A 46 1.68 1.92 -3.19
N GLY A 47 2.84 1.82 -3.83
CA GLY A 47 3.12 0.80 -4.83
C GLY A 47 3.14 -0.61 -4.27
N GLN A 48 3.19 -1.61 -5.15
CA GLN A 48 3.18 -3.02 -4.72
C GLN A 48 4.43 -3.37 -3.91
N ARG A 49 5.61 -2.96 -4.40
CA ARG A 49 6.87 -3.20 -3.71
C ARG A 49 6.95 -2.44 -2.39
N THR A 50 6.52 -1.17 -2.39
CA THR A 50 6.46 -0.38 -1.16
C THR A 50 5.53 -1.02 -0.13
N THR A 51 4.38 -1.56 -0.57
CA THR A 51 3.45 -2.29 0.31
C THR A 51 4.12 -3.49 0.97
N ILE A 52 4.79 -4.33 0.18
CA ILE A 52 5.44 -5.55 0.66
C ILE A 52 6.58 -5.20 1.63
N GLU A 53 7.45 -4.27 1.24
CA GLU A 53 8.60 -3.87 2.05
C GLU A 53 8.18 -3.18 3.36
N ALA A 54 7.13 -2.36 3.34
CA ALA A 54 6.59 -1.72 4.55
C ALA A 54 5.95 -2.75 5.49
N ALA A 55 5.21 -3.72 4.96
CA ALA A 55 4.65 -4.82 5.73
C ALA A 55 5.76 -5.66 6.40
N GLU A 56 6.82 -5.98 5.65
CA GLU A 56 7.97 -6.74 6.17
C GLU A 56 8.76 -5.95 7.23
N ALA A 57 8.86 -4.62 7.08
CA ALA A 57 9.56 -3.75 8.02
C ALA A 57 8.76 -3.51 9.32
N SER A 58 7.44 -3.69 9.28
CA SER A 58 6.58 -3.40 10.43
C SER A 58 6.59 -4.55 11.45
N SER A 59 6.72 -4.20 12.72
CA SER A 59 6.56 -5.13 13.85
C SER A 59 5.11 -5.22 14.35
N LYS A 60 4.20 -4.46 13.75
CA LYS A 60 2.77 -4.39 14.08
C LYS A 60 1.93 -4.65 12.85
N PRO A 61 0.64 -5.01 13.00
CA PRO A 61 -0.27 -5.12 11.86
C PRO A 61 -0.30 -3.82 11.04
N VAL A 62 -0.20 -3.96 9.73
CA VAL A 62 -0.40 -2.86 8.78
C VAL A 62 -1.77 -3.00 8.13
N LEU A 63 -2.23 -1.96 7.46
CA LEU A 63 -3.54 -1.99 6.83
C LEU A 63 -3.53 -1.26 5.48
N ALA A 64 -4.52 -1.56 4.67
CA ALA A 64 -4.90 -0.73 3.55
C ALA A 64 -6.37 -0.34 3.77
N THR A 65 -6.61 0.90 4.15
CA THR A 65 -7.95 1.35 4.53
C THR A 65 -8.95 1.31 3.36
N HIS A 66 -8.46 1.43 2.12
CA HIS A 66 -9.29 1.44 0.92
C HIS A 66 -8.50 0.96 -0.31
N ALA A 67 -8.57 -0.33 -0.59
CA ALA A 67 -7.98 -0.96 -1.77
C ALA A 67 -8.75 -2.24 -2.13
N ASN A 68 -8.64 -2.66 -3.39
CA ASN A 68 -9.27 -3.90 -3.86
C ASN A 68 -8.19 -4.84 -4.41
N ALA A 69 -8.59 -6.03 -4.86
CA ALA A 69 -7.69 -7.00 -5.44
C ALA A 69 -7.42 -6.67 -6.93
N ARG A 70 -6.14 -6.54 -7.28
CA ARG A 70 -5.72 -6.28 -8.67
C ARG A 70 -6.04 -7.45 -9.60
N SER A 71 -6.07 -8.67 -9.10
CA SER A 71 -6.44 -9.86 -9.86
C SER A 71 -7.89 -9.83 -10.35
N ILE A 72 -8.75 -9.05 -9.70
CA ILE A 72 -10.16 -8.86 -10.09
C ILE A 72 -10.29 -7.63 -11.00
N THR A 73 -9.75 -6.50 -10.58
CA THR A 73 -9.75 -5.26 -11.38
C THR A 73 -8.32 -4.71 -11.46
N PRO A 74 -7.69 -4.68 -12.66
CA PRO A 74 -6.27 -4.36 -12.81
C PRO A 74 -5.96 -2.85 -12.69
N ALA A 75 -6.55 -2.18 -11.71
CA ALA A 75 -6.25 -0.80 -11.39
C ALA A 75 -4.94 -0.67 -10.62
N LEU A 76 -4.17 0.40 -10.89
CA LEU A 76 -2.88 0.64 -10.22
C LEU A 76 -3.02 0.82 -8.70
N ARG A 77 -4.16 1.32 -8.25
CA ARG A 77 -4.50 1.49 -6.83
C ARG A 77 -4.77 0.16 -6.12
N ASN A 78 -5.15 -0.87 -6.85
CA ASN A 78 -5.45 -2.17 -6.28
C ASN A 78 -4.17 -2.94 -5.94
N LYS A 79 -4.27 -3.82 -4.95
CA LYS A 79 -3.15 -4.59 -4.43
C LYS A 79 -3.00 -5.90 -5.19
N SER A 80 -1.76 -6.25 -5.52
CA SER A 80 -1.43 -7.59 -6.04
C SER A 80 -1.68 -8.65 -4.96
N ASP A 81 -1.81 -9.90 -5.38
CA ASP A 81 -1.97 -11.01 -4.44
C ASP A 81 -0.80 -11.10 -3.45
N ASP A 82 0.43 -10.84 -3.91
CA ASP A 82 1.61 -10.82 -3.03
C ASP A 82 1.54 -9.69 -2.00
N ALA A 83 1.09 -8.49 -2.40
CA ALA A 83 0.89 -7.38 -1.47
C ALA A 83 -0.22 -7.70 -0.45
N ILE A 84 -1.31 -8.33 -0.89
CA ILE A 84 -2.39 -8.78 0.00
C ILE A 84 -1.87 -9.79 1.03
N ARG A 85 -1.08 -10.78 0.58
CA ARG A 85 -0.46 -11.76 1.49
C ARG A 85 0.49 -11.11 2.48
N ALA A 86 1.27 -10.12 2.05
CA ALA A 86 2.18 -9.39 2.93
C ALA A 86 1.43 -8.64 4.04
N ILE A 87 0.33 -7.96 3.71
CA ILE A 87 -0.53 -7.30 4.70
C ILE A 87 -1.14 -8.35 5.65
N ALA A 88 -1.69 -9.43 5.11
CA ALA A 88 -2.29 -10.50 5.91
C ALA A 88 -1.28 -11.15 6.87
N ALA A 89 -0.03 -11.33 6.46
CA ALA A 89 1.03 -11.91 7.28
C ALA A 89 1.34 -11.07 8.53
N THR A 90 1.05 -9.77 8.53
CA THR A 90 1.18 -8.90 9.70
C THR A 90 -0.01 -9.00 10.66
N GLY A 91 -1.06 -9.73 10.32
CA GLY A 91 -2.35 -9.71 11.02
C GLY A 91 -3.19 -8.48 10.66
N GLY A 92 -2.87 -7.81 9.56
CA GLY A 92 -3.53 -6.61 9.08
C GLY A 92 -4.85 -6.84 8.35
N VAL A 93 -5.46 -5.75 7.92
CA VAL A 93 -6.75 -5.77 7.21
C VAL A 93 -6.70 -4.91 5.96
N ILE A 94 -7.58 -5.23 5.00
CA ILE A 94 -7.81 -4.44 3.81
C ILE A 94 -9.29 -4.05 3.76
N GLY A 95 -9.54 -2.74 3.76
CA GLY A 95 -10.88 -2.19 3.56
C GLY A 95 -11.22 -2.17 2.07
N VAL A 96 -12.27 -2.86 1.69
CA VAL A 96 -12.75 -2.86 0.30
C VAL A 96 -13.35 -1.51 -0.03
N SER A 97 -12.96 -0.95 -1.18
CA SER A 97 -13.44 0.33 -1.68
C SER A 97 -14.46 0.11 -2.79
N ASN A 98 -15.55 0.84 -2.77
CA ASN A 98 -16.53 0.88 -3.85
C ASN A 98 -16.31 2.07 -4.81
N TYR A 99 -15.12 2.65 -4.81
CA TYR A 99 -14.72 3.66 -5.80
C TYR A 99 -14.66 3.03 -7.20
N GLY A 100 -15.50 3.52 -8.11
CA GLY A 100 -15.74 2.91 -9.42
C GLY A 100 -14.46 2.47 -10.18
N PRO A 101 -13.44 3.35 -10.35
CA PRO A 101 -12.21 2.97 -11.06
C PRO A 101 -11.41 1.83 -10.44
N MET A 102 -11.69 1.45 -9.20
CA MET A 102 -11.05 0.34 -8.50
C MET A 102 -11.90 -0.93 -8.47
N CYS A 103 -13.18 -0.83 -8.87
CA CYS A 103 -14.14 -1.92 -8.83
C CYS A 103 -14.48 -2.44 -10.22
N TRP A 104 -14.31 -1.63 -11.24
CA TRP A 104 -14.76 -1.91 -12.58
C TRP A 104 -13.79 -1.36 -13.62
N ASP A 105 -13.46 -2.17 -14.60
CA ASP A 105 -12.50 -1.84 -15.66
C ASP A 105 -13.13 -1.17 -16.89
N GLY A 106 -14.43 -0.89 -16.86
CA GLY A 106 -15.17 -0.29 -17.96
C GLY A 106 -15.78 -1.31 -18.91
N ASP A 107 -15.62 -2.61 -18.68
CA ASP A 107 -16.23 -3.66 -19.48
C ASP A 107 -17.65 -3.95 -18.95
N PRO A 108 -18.70 -3.82 -19.80
CA PRO A 108 -20.08 -4.01 -19.35
C PRO A 108 -20.44 -5.46 -19.02
#